data_c693df488e64c76a76fd9872e65b10cc
#
_entry.id   c693df488e64c76a76fd9872e65b10cc
#
_cell.length_a   1.000
_cell.length_b   1.000
_cell.length_c   1.000
_cell.angle_alpha   90.00
_cell.angle_beta   90.00
_cell.angle_gamma   90.00
#
_symmetry.space_group_name_H-M   'P 1'
#
loop_
_entity.id
_entity.type
_entity.pdbx_description
1 polymer ?
#
loop_
_entity_poly.entity_id
_entity_poly.type
_entity_poly.pdbx_seq_one_letter_code
_entity_poly.pdbx_strand_id
1 'polypeptide(L)'
;MGKRGFDWDGFDGVILTFWVVKPFDTREVAQTFLGILEHHGYAPDRLSTVWTKDRWVKLQQNMDEYYRGWLERRPKAVSKHVMLRRTCYPRGTMNVDISADGRFPFDFLDVVLEADYFREGPGQQRFLQMAKDLYTLVNPAYGMLEDRDTSISRTGIIDLERGLPGIFWGNFLGPEYTAMLGWEKLEALGRELPVTVERLPDDGVLIVLGGNVLDSGTPEMLARAEAVEQFLGEEYFSKTSPPKPLPFSMTDALAGKVPPEVLRKYLMPPKPRQGKVPEFRFRELRQKRQEEWERSGGITVEELIEEVGLEIKGPGGVIMVDAATGKAYDLPGEMFGEGDEGEEE
;
A
#
# COMPACT_ATOMS: atom_id res chain seq x y z
N MET A 1 -27.07 -25.85 -5.94
CA MET A 1 -26.39 -24.79 -5.13
C MET A 1 -25.07 -24.46 -5.81
N GLY A 2 -25.00 -23.39 -6.59
CA GLY A 2 -23.78 -22.95 -7.23
C GLY A 2 -22.83 -22.48 -6.14
N LYS A 3 -21.60 -22.99 -6.12
CA LYS A 3 -20.51 -22.46 -5.28
C LYS A 3 -20.32 -20.99 -5.71
N ARG A 4 -20.77 -20.03 -4.92
CA ARG A 4 -20.32 -18.64 -5.06
C ARG A 4 -18.82 -18.69 -4.89
N GLY A 5 -18.08 -18.28 -5.91
CA GLY A 5 -16.65 -18.10 -5.80
C GLY A 5 -16.39 -17.14 -4.63
N PHE A 6 -15.34 -17.40 -3.87
CA PHE A 6 -14.92 -16.50 -2.82
C PHE A 6 -14.51 -15.17 -3.48
N ASP A 7 -15.14 -14.09 -3.04
CA ASP A 7 -14.80 -12.74 -3.51
C ASP A 7 -13.50 -12.31 -2.83
N TRP A 8 -12.42 -12.30 -3.60
CA TRP A 8 -11.09 -11.97 -3.12
C TRP A 8 -10.87 -10.46 -3.00
N ASP A 9 -11.66 -9.67 -3.69
CA ASP A 9 -11.52 -8.21 -3.72
C ASP A 9 -12.22 -7.53 -2.55
N GLY A 10 -13.14 -8.22 -1.89
CA GLY A 10 -13.99 -7.71 -0.82
C GLY A 10 -14.03 -8.53 0.47
N PHE A 11 -13.08 -9.46 0.73
CA PHE A 11 -13.13 -10.22 1.98
C PHE A 11 -12.56 -9.42 3.16
N ASP A 12 -13.21 -9.58 4.31
CA ASP A 12 -12.75 -9.02 5.59
C ASP A 12 -11.40 -9.63 5.96
N GLY A 13 -10.44 -8.81 6.32
CA GLY A 13 -9.10 -9.31 6.60
C GLY A 13 -8.24 -8.34 7.38
N VAL A 14 -7.12 -8.85 7.85
CA VAL A 14 -6.04 -8.05 8.43
C VAL A 14 -4.98 -7.86 7.37
N ILE A 15 -4.59 -6.62 7.16
CA ILE A 15 -3.58 -6.21 6.19
C ILE A 15 -2.29 -5.80 6.89
N LEU A 16 -1.18 -6.28 6.36
CA LEU A 16 0.16 -5.76 6.58
C LEU A 16 0.62 -5.11 5.28
N THR A 17 1.05 -3.87 5.34
CA THR A 17 1.65 -3.16 4.20
C THR A 17 3.00 -2.60 4.61
N PHE A 18 4.01 -2.81 3.76
CA PHE A 18 5.33 -2.18 3.86
C PHE A 18 5.59 -1.26 2.67
N TRP A 19 6.10 -0.06 2.95
CA TRP A 19 6.64 0.88 1.99
C TRP A 19 8.15 0.81 2.03
N VAL A 20 8.74 0.32 0.95
CA VAL A 20 10.16 0.01 0.87
C VAL A 20 10.85 1.02 -0.04
N VAL A 21 11.93 1.62 0.44
CA VAL A 21 12.72 2.61 -0.31
C VAL A 21 13.94 1.94 -0.98
N LYS A 22 14.53 0.96 -0.31
CA LYS A 22 15.69 0.23 -0.82
C LYS A 22 15.27 -0.81 -1.86
N PRO A 23 16.02 -1.00 -2.94
CA PRO A 23 15.75 -2.08 -3.88
C PRO A 23 15.74 -3.45 -3.16
N PHE A 24 14.70 -4.22 -3.39
CA PHE A 24 14.58 -5.58 -2.87
C PHE A 24 14.22 -6.61 -3.96
N ASP A 25 14.39 -6.22 -5.22
CA ASP A 25 14.11 -6.99 -6.42
C ASP A 25 15.22 -7.98 -6.78
N THR A 26 15.67 -8.76 -5.80
CA THR A 26 16.66 -9.81 -6.01
C THR A 26 16.05 -11.21 -5.87
N ARG A 27 16.66 -12.19 -6.51
CA ARG A 27 16.23 -13.59 -6.41
C ARG A 27 16.29 -14.11 -4.98
N GLU A 28 17.29 -13.69 -4.22
CA GLU A 28 17.47 -14.06 -2.83
C GLU A 28 16.32 -13.55 -1.96
N VAL A 29 15.94 -12.28 -2.11
CA VAL A 29 14.80 -11.70 -1.40
C VAL A 29 13.51 -12.40 -1.79
N ALA A 30 13.26 -12.63 -3.09
CA ALA A 30 12.09 -13.37 -3.56
C ALA A 30 12.00 -14.78 -2.95
N GLN A 31 13.12 -15.48 -2.87
CA GLN A 31 13.19 -16.82 -2.29
C GLN A 31 12.98 -16.78 -0.78
N THR A 32 13.61 -15.85 -0.07
CA THR A 32 13.49 -15.70 1.38
C THR A 32 12.06 -15.29 1.77
N PHE A 33 11.42 -14.44 0.97
CA PHE A 33 10.01 -14.06 1.18
C PHE A 33 9.09 -15.28 1.20
N LEU A 34 9.18 -16.18 0.21
CA LEU A 34 8.41 -17.42 0.22
C LEU A 34 8.75 -18.30 1.43
N GLY A 35 10.03 -18.39 1.77
CA GLY A 35 10.51 -19.16 2.94
C GLY A 35 9.92 -18.65 4.25
N ILE A 36 9.83 -17.33 4.45
CA ILE A 36 9.19 -16.72 5.62
C ILE A 36 7.71 -17.08 5.66
N LEU A 37 6.98 -16.91 4.54
CA LEU A 37 5.57 -17.27 4.48
C LEU A 37 5.34 -18.76 4.79
N GLU A 38 6.18 -19.65 4.29
CA GLU A 38 6.12 -21.09 4.56
C GLU A 38 6.41 -21.40 6.03
N HIS A 39 7.47 -20.82 6.60
CA HIS A 39 7.85 -20.99 7.99
C HIS A 39 6.72 -20.65 8.96
N HIS A 40 5.98 -19.56 8.68
CA HIS A 40 4.84 -19.14 9.51
C HIS A 40 3.52 -19.85 9.15
N GLY A 41 3.53 -20.76 8.17
CA GLY A 41 2.35 -21.52 7.76
C GLY A 41 1.42 -20.74 6.83
N TYR A 42 1.92 -19.72 6.14
CA TYR A 42 1.15 -18.89 5.19
C TYR A 42 1.54 -19.13 3.73
N ALA A 43 2.21 -20.23 3.41
CA ALA A 43 2.64 -20.55 2.06
C ALA A 43 1.52 -20.39 1.03
N PRO A 44 1.71 -19.58 -0.02
CA PRO A 44 0.75 -19.43 -1.09
C PRO A 44 0.74 -20.65 -2.01
N ASP A 45 -0.39 -20.91 -2.66
CA ASP A 45 -0.52 -22.03 -3.62
C ASP A 45 -0.83 -21.55 -5.05
N ARG A 46 -1.11 -20.25 -5.22
CA ARG A 46 -1.39 -19.62 -6.52
C ARG A 46 -0.50 -18.43 -6.77
N LEU A 47 -0.27 -18.20 -8.06
CA LEU A 47 0.52 -17.09 -8.59
C LEU A 47 -0.25 -16.41 -9.73
N SER A 48 -0.18 -15.09 -9.77
CA SER A 48 -0.54 -14.29 -10.93
C SER A 48 0.53 -13.23 -11.16
N THR A 49 0.98 -13.07 -12.39
CA THR A 49 1.94 -12.06 -12.83
C THR A 49 1.62 -11.67 -14.27
N VAL A 50 2.20 -10.60 -14.75
CA VAL A 50 2.13 -10.25 -16.18
C VAL A 50 2.65 -11.37 -17.11
N TRP A 51 3.55 -12.23 -16.63
CA TRP A 51 4.09 -13.36 -17.38
C TRP A 51 3.11 -14.54 -17.44
N THR A 52 2.21 -14.68 -16.45
CA THR A 52 1.08 -15.63 -16.50
C THR A 52 -0.15 -15.06 -17.23
N LYS A 53 0.00 -13.87 -17.87
CA LYS A 53 -1.10 -13.11 -18.49
C LYS A 53 -2.23 -12.84 -17.50
N ASP A 54 -1.85 -12.46 -16.27
CA ASP A 54 -2.73 -12.14 -15.15
C ASP A 54 -3.72 -13.26 -14.78
N ARG A 55 -3.35 -14.51 -15.10
CA ARG A 55 -4.12 -15.70 -14.73
C ARG A 55 -3.56 -16.34 -13.48
N TRP A 56 -4.46 -16.82 -12.64
CA TRP A 56 -4.08 -17.59 -11.46
C TRP A 56 -3.62 -19.01 -11.84
N VAL A 57 -2.34 -19.28 -11.66
CA VAL A 57 -1.70 -20.57 -11.91
C VAL A 57 -1.21 -21.19 -10.58
N LYS A 58 -0.88 -22.48 -10.57
CA LYS A 58 -0.28 -23.13 -9.41
C LYS A 58 1.15 -22.65 -9.23
N LEU A 59 1.47 -22.08 -8.05
CA LEU A 59 2.78 -21.52 -7.77
C LEU A 59 3.91 -22.53 -7.98
N GLN A 60 3.80 -23.72 -7.37
CA GLN A 60 4.85 -24.76 -7.44
C GLN A 60 5.20 -25.21 -8.86
N GLN A 61 4.26 -25.08 -9.80
CA GLN A 61 4.46 -25.46 -11.19
C GLN A 61 4.95 -24.30 -12.08
N ASN A 62 5.04 -23.09 -11.51
CA ASN A 62 5.36 -21.86 -12.23
C ASN A 62 6.37 -20.99 -11.45
N MET A 63 7.35 -21.62 -10.81
CA MET A 63 8.37 -20.91 -10.05
C MET A 63 9.24 -19.99 -10.91
N ASP A 64 9.47 -20.34 -12.17
CA ASP A 64 10.22 -19.47 -13.08
C ASP A 64 9.44 -18.18 -13.36
N GLU A 65 8.10 -18.26 -13.53
CA GLU A 65 7.25 -17.08 -13.75
C GLU A 65 7.14 -16.23 -12.45
N TYR A 66 7.21 -16.85 -11.28
CA TYR A 66 7.34 -16.14 -10.02
C TYR A 66 8.60 -15.28 -9.97
N TYR A 67 9.78 -15.90 -10.23
CA TYR A 67 11.04 -15.16 -10.24
C TYR A 67 11.08 -14.12 -11.34
N ARG A 68 10.53 -14.40 -12.52
CA ARG A 68 10.44 -13.41 -13.60
C ARG A 68 9.59 -12.21 -13.18
N GLY A 69 8.42 -12.45 -12.57
CA GLY A 69 7.56 -11.37 -12.07
C GLY A 69 8.26 -10.48 -11.06
N TRP A 70 9.14 -11.05 -10.23
CA TRP A 70 9.90 -10.32 -9.22
C TRP A 70 11.11 -9.57 -9.81
N LEU A 71 11.83 -10.19 -10.75
CA LEU A 71 13.11 -9.71 -11.24
C LEU A 71 13.00 -8.90 -12.53
N GLU A 72 12.10 -9.32 -13.42
CA GLU A 72 12.03 -8.79 -14.76
C GLU A 72 10.82 -7.87 -14.92
N ARG A 73 11.05 -6.73 -15.54
CA ARG A 73 9.99 -5.85 -15.98
C ARG A 73 9.57 -6.22 -17.41
N ARG A 74 8.27 -6.32 -17.63
CA ARG A 74 7.77 -6.40 -19.01
C ARG A 74 8.10 -5.09 -19.74
N PRO A 75 8.49 -5.13 -21.01
CA PRO A 75 8.63 -3.90 -21.80
C PRO A 75 7.37 -3.01 -21.63
N LYS A 76 7.60 -1.72 -21.41
CA LYS A 76 6.57 -0.71 -21.21
C LYS A 76 5.73 -0.83 -19.91
N ALA A 77 5.95 -1.82 -19.05
CA ALA A 77 5.28 -1.88 -17.77
C ALA A 77 5.87 -0.85 -16.79
N VAL A 78 5.01 -0.20 -16.01
CA VAL A 78 5.39 0.81 -15.01
C VAL A 78 5.91 0.18 -13.72
N SER A 79 5.62 -1.10 -13.49
CA SER A 79 6.10 -1.84 -12.32
C SER A 79 6.37 -3.30 -12.64
N LYS A 80 7.11 -3.96 -11.75
CA LYS A 80 7.16 -5.42 -11.63
C LYS A 80 6.08 -5.78 -10.61
N HIS A 81 5.23 -6.73 -10.94
CA HIS A 81 4.11 -7.08 -10.09
C HIS A 81 3.99 -8.59 -9.91
N VAL A 82 3.89 -9.02 -8.67
CA VAL A 82 3.64 -10.41 -8.28
C VAL A 82 2.46 -10.46 -7.33
N MET A 83 1.43 -11.18 -7.71
CA MET A 83 0.33 -11.51 -6.84
C MET A 83 0.39 -12.98 -6.46
N LEU A 84 0.33 -13.26 -5.18
CA LEU A 84 0.27 -14.59 -4.62
C LEU A 84 -1.07 -14.77 -3.90
N ARG A 85 -1.56 -16.01 -3.88
CA ARG A 85 -2.80 -16.34 -3.21
C ARG A 85 -2.66 -17.65 -2.46
N ARG A 86 -3.19 -17.66 -1.25
CA ARG A 86 -3.37 -18.85 -0.45
C ARG A 86 -4.86 -19.21 -0.44
N THR A 87 -5.21 -20.39 -0.95
CA THR A 87 -6.61 -20.82 -1.08
C THR A 87 -7.10 -21.67 0.09
N CYS A 88 -6.19 -22.18 0.93
CA CYS A 88 -6.52 -22.90 2.16
C CYS A 88 -6.49 -21.97 3.40
N TYR A 89 -7.07 -22.42 4.50
CA TYR A 89 -7.14 -21.65 5.74
C TYR A 89 -5.76 -21.45 6.42
N PRO A 90 -5.44 -20.24 6.94
CA PRO A 90 -6.13 -19.00 6.66
C PRO A 90 -5.95 -18.61 5.19
N ARG A 91 -7.04 -18.18 4.53
CA ARG A 91 -6.98 -17.70 3.14
C ARG A 91 -6.36 -16.31 3.12
N GLY A 92 -5.71 -15.98 2.01
CA GLY A 92 -5.08 -14.68 1.92
C GLY A 92 -4.49 -14.35 0.55
N THR A 93 -4.07 -13.10 0.42
CA THR A 93 -3.34 -12.59 -0.75
C THR A 93 -2.06 -11.92 -0.30
N MET A 94 -1.04 -11.98 -1.14
CA MET A 94 0.21 -11.27 -0.97
C MET A 94 0.54 -10.58 -2.29
N ASN A 95 0.87 -9.30 -2.21
CA ASN A 95 1.21 -8.50 -3.37
C ASN A 95 2.60 -7.91 -3.20
N VAL A 96 3.35 -7.93 -4.28
CA VAL A 96 4.64 -7.23 -4.39
C VAL A 96 4.54 -6.35 -5.61
N ASP A 97 4.74 -5.06 -5.42
CA ASP A 97 4.77 -4.07 -6.49
C ASP A 97 6.06 -3.26 -6.40
N ILE A 98 6.91 -3.38 -7.41
CA ILE A 98 8.20 -2.74 -7.49
C ILE A 98 8.14 -1.69 -8.60
N SER A 99 8.03 -0.43 -8.19
CA SER A 99 7.93 0.69 -9.12
C SER A 99 9.18 0.80 -9.99
N ALA A 100 8.99 0.92 -11.29
CA ALA A 100 10.08 1.00 -12.26
C ALA A 100 10.27 2.42 -12.81
N ASP A 101 9.24 3.24 -12.80
CA ASP A 101 9.22 4.54 -13.49
C ASP A 101 9.56 5.74 -12.61
N GLY A 102 9.82 5.51 -11.31
CA GLY A 102 10.18 6.58 -10.39
C GLY A 102 9.04 7.50 -9.95
N ARG A 103 7.82 7.32 -10.50
CA ARG A 103 6.64 8.10 -10.07
C ARG A 103 6.36 7.91 -8.59
N PHE A 104 6.56 6.70 -8.09
CA PHE A 104 6.45 6.40 -6.67
C PHE A 104 7.84 6.09 -6.10
N PRO A 105 8.28 6.78 -5.03
CA PRO A 105 9.57 6.52 -4.41
C PRO A 105 9.61 5.22 -3.61
N PHE A 106 8.46 4.58 -3.42
CA PHE A 106 8.32 3.37 -2.64
C PHE A 106 7.92 2.18 -3.49
N ASP A 107 8.47 1.03 -3.15
CA ASP A 107 7.96 -0.26 -3.53
C ASP A 107 7.01 -0.75 -2.43
N PHE A 108 6.08 -1.63 -2.79
CA PHE A 108 5.05 -2.11 -1.86
C PHE A 108 5.15 -3.61 -1.67
N LEU A 109 4.96 -4.03 -0.44
CA LEU A 109 4.74 -5.41 -0.08
C LEU A 109 3.52 -5.49 0.83
N ASP A 110 2.48 -6.20 0.38
CA ASP A 110 1.25 -6.40 1.13
C ASP A 110 1.01 -7.87 1.43
N VAL A 111 0.52 -8.15 2.64
CA VAL A 111 0.00 -9.46 3.03
C VAL A 111 -1.36 -9.25 3.68
N VAL A 112 -2.40 -9.89 3.13
CA VAL A 112 -3.75 -9.86 3.69
C VAL A 112 -4.17 -11.28 4.03
N LEU A 113 -4.62 -11.50 5.26
CA LEU A 113 -5.21 -12.76 5.71
C LEU A 113 -6.62 -12.54 6.22
N GLU A 114 -7.49 -13.55 6.05
CA GLU A 114 -8.89 -13.50 6.48
C GLU A 114 -9.06 -13.20 7.98
N ALA A 115 -10.03 -12.34 8.30
CA ALA A 115 -10.27 -11.83 9.65
C ALA A 115 -10.54 -12.93 10.69
N ASP A 116 -11.25 -13.99 10.30
CA ASP A 116 -11.59 -15.09 11.21
C ASP A 116 -10.38 -15.76 11.86
N TYR A 117 -9.22 -15.70 11.18
CA TYR A 117 -7.96 -16.22 11.72
C TYR A 117 -7.47 -15.46 12.95
N PHE A 118 -7.88 -14.19 13.11
CA PHE A 118 -7.44 -13.30 14.19
C PHE A 118 -8.43 -13.25 15.37
N ARG A 119 -9.61 -13.87 15.23
CA ARG A 119 -10.63 -13.83 16.30
C ARG A 119 -10.20 -14.63 17.53
N GLU A 120 -9.52 -15.72 17.31
CA GLU A 120 -9.16 -16.67 18.38
C GLU A 120 -7.73 -17.18 18.22
N GLY A 121 -7.11 -17.51 19.35
CA GLY A 121 -5.84 -18.22 19.40
C GLY A 121 -4.59 -17.41 19.04
N PRO A 122 -3.51 -18.08 18.62
CA PRO A 122 -2.20 -17.45 18.42
C PRO A 122 -2.04 -16.75 17.05
N GLY A 123 -3.12 -16.62 16.27
CA GLY A 123 -3.07 -16.11 14.90
C GLY A 123 -2.42 -14.73 14.80
N GLN A 124 -2.85 -13.81 15.66
CA GLN A 124 -2.31 -12.46 15.73
C GLN A 124 -0.82 -12.42 16.06
N GLN A 125 -0.39 -13.19 17.07
CA GLN A 125 1.03 -13.23 17.46
C GLN A 125 1.90 -13.84 16.36
N ARG A 126 1.42 -14.90 15.71
CA ARG A 126 2.14 -15.54 14.59
C ARG A 126 2.25 -14.60 13.40
N PHE A 127 1.18 -13.88 13.09
CA PHE A 127 1.19 -12.89 12.00
C PHE A 127 2.12 -11.71 12.30
N LEU A 128 2.12 -11.23 13.54
CA LEU A 128 3.04 -10.18 13.98
C LEU A 128 4.50 -10.65 13.92
N GLN A 129 4.79 -11.90 14.27
CA GLN A 129 6.15 -12.43 14.13
C GLN A 129 6.57 -12.55 12.66
N MET A 130 5.69 -13.03 11.78
CA MET A 130 5.93 -13.00 10.32
C MET A 130 6.20 -11.58 9.83
N ALA A 131 5.42 -10.60 10.30
CA ALA A 131 5.63 -9.21 9.93
C ALA A 131 7.01 -8.68 10.34
N LYS A 132 7.52 -9.08 11.52
CA LYS A 132 8.89 -8.74 11.95
C LYS A 132 9.96 -9.38 11.07
N ASP A 133 9.76 -10.62 10.67
CA ASP A 133 10.71 -11.32 9.79
C ASP A 133 10.71 -10.69 8.39
N LEU A 134 9.54 -10.32 7.87
CA LEU A 134 9.42 -9.57 6.62
C LEU A 134 10.02 -8.15 6.74
N TYR A 135 9.81 -7.46 7.87
CA TYR A 135 10.48 -6.18 8.15
C TYR A 135 12.00 -6.31 8.03
N THR A 136 12.58 -7.34 8.65
CA THR A 136 14.03 -7.61 8.58
C THR A 136 14.49 -7.89 7.15
N LEU A 137 13.66 -8.59 6.35
CA LEU A 137 13.97 -8.90 4.96
C LEU A 137 14.01 -7.66 4.07
N VAL A 138 13.00 -6.78 4.17
CA VAL A 138 12.84 -5.68 3.20
C VAL A 138 13.28 -4.32 3.76
N ASN A 139 13.51 -4.22 5.07
CA ASN A 139 13.93 -2.99 5.77
C ASN A 139 13.12 -1.76 5.28
N PRO A 140 11.80 -1.72 5.55
CA PRO A 140 10.92 -0.70 5.00
C PRO A 140 11.16 0.66 5.65
N ALA A 141 10.83 1.73 4.94
CA ALA A 141 10.75 3.06 5.53
C ALA A 141 9.62 3.15 6.55
N TYR A 142 8.49 2.54 6.22
CA TYR A 142 7.29 2.50 7.05
C TYR A 142 6.50 1.21 6.78
N GLY A 143 5.77 0.75 7.79
CA GLY A 143 4.81 -0.33 7.65
C GLY A 143 3.62 -0.18 8.58
N MET A 144 2.48 -0.66 8.15
CA MET A 144 1.29 -0.73 8.97
C MET A 144 0.72 -2.15 9.02
N LEU A 145 0.13 -2.49 10.15
CA LEU A 145 -0.67 -3.69 10.35
C LEU A 145 -2.02 -3.26 10.94
N GLU A 146 -3.12 -3.59 10.26
CA GLU A 146 -4.43 -3.08 10.62
C GLU A 146 -5.55 -4.02 10.14
N ASP A 147 -6.72 -3.93 10.74
CA ASP A 147 -7.95 -4.40 10.13
C ASP A 147 -8.22 -3.64 8.82
N ARG A 148 -8.50 -4.38 7.75
CA ARG A 148 -8.60 -3.80 6.41
C ARG A 148 -9.68 -2.74 6.28
N ASP A 149 -10.87 -2.99 6.85
CA ASP A 149 -11.99 -2.05 6.77
C ASP A 149 -11.69 -0.77 7.55
N THR A 150 -11.07 -0.92 8.72
CA THR A 150 -10.57 0.21 9.51
C THR A 150 -9.50 0.98 8.75
N SER A 151 -8.54 0.29 8.13
CA SER A 151 -7.53 0.92 7.29
C SER A 151 -8.17 1.76 6.18
N ILE A 152 -9.03 1.18 5.36
CA ILE A 152 -9.72 1.87 4.26
C ILE A 152 -10.50 3.09 4.74
N SER A 153 -11.16 2.99 5.90
CA SER A 153 -11.97 4.09 6.45
C SER A 153 -11.13 5.26 6.99
N ARG A 154 -9.90 4.98 7.43
CA ARG A 154 -9.01 5.96 8.07
C ARG A 154 -7.98 6.57 7.13
N THR A 155 -7.58 5.82 6.12
CA THR A 155 -6.53 6.25 5.20
C THR A 155 -7.16 6.68 3.88
N GLY A 156 -6.85 7.90 3.48
CA GLY A 156 -6.90 8.26 2.08
C GLY A 156 -5.67 7.68 1.34
N ILE A 157 -5.18 8.37 0.34
CA ILE A 157 -3.91 8.02 -0.31
C ILE A 157 -2.79 8.24 0.71
N ILE A 158 -2.05 7.17 1.03
CA ILE A 158 -0.87 7.25 1.89
C ILE A 158 0.26 7.86 1.08
N ASP A 159 0.68 9.04 1.49
CA ASP A 159 1.78 9.77 0.90
C ASP A 159 2.83 10.07 1.98
N LEU A 160 3.81 9.18 2.08
CA LEU A 160 4.89 9.31 3.09
C LEU A 160 5.82 10.50 2.83
N GLU A 161 5.77 11.13 1.65
CA GLU A 161 6.48 12.39 1.39
C GLU A 161 5.83 13.57 2.11
N ARG A 162 4.61 13.39 2.60
CA ARG A 162 3.88 14.41 3.37
C ARG A 162 3.87 14.18 4.87
N GLY A 163 4.26 12.98 5.31
CA GLY A 163 4.29 12.60 6.73
C GLY A 163 3.71 11.22 6.98
N LEU A 164 3.69 10.83 8.23
CA LEU A 164 3.06 9.58 8.65
C LEU A 164 1.54 9.66 8.39
N PRO A 165 0.92 8.58 7.89
CA PRO A 165 -0.51 8.59 7.56
C PRO A 165 -1.42 8.56 8.80
N GLY A 166 -0.88 8.19 9.94
CA GLY A 166 -1.55 8.02 11.22
C GLY A 166 -0.93 6.87 12.02
N ILE A 167 -1.53 6.57 13.17
CA ILE A 167 -1.16 5.41 14.00
C ILE A 167 -2.23 4.33 13.84
N PHE A 168 -1.80 3.15 13.44
CA PHE A 168 -2.59 1.94 13.23
C PHE A 168 -2.43 0.98 14.41
N TRP A 169 -3.08 -0.18 14.35
CA TRP A 169 -2.92 -1.19 15.39
C TRP A 169 -1.45 -1.61 15.55
N GLY A 170 -0.72 -1.84 14.46
CA GLY A 170 0.72 -2.07 14.43
C GLY A 170 1.41 -1.11 13.46
N ASN A 171 2.51 -0.48 13.89
CA ASN A 171 3.28 0.48 13.10
C ASN A 171 4.73 0.10 13.12
N PHE A 172 5.30 -0.12 11.96
CA PHE A 172 6.72 -0.38 11.76
C PHE A 172 7.36 0.91 11.26
N LEU A 173 8.19 1.52 12.07
CA LEU A 173 8.95 2.71 11.71
C LEU A 173 10.36 2.29 11.32
N GLY A 174 10.77 2.62 10.11
CA GLY A 174 12.15 2.43 9.67
C GLY A 174 13.13 3.33 10.43
N PRO A 175 14.44 3.14 10.24
CA PRO A 175 15.48 3.86 10.95
C PRO A 175 15.38 5.37 10.79
N GLU A 176 14.96 5.86 9.62
CA GLU A 176 14.83 7.27 9.33
C GLU A 176 13.73 7.95 10.18
N TYR A 177 12.56 7.30 10.30
CA TYR A 177 11.47 7.79 11.16
C TYR A 177 11.85 7.68 12.63
N THR A 178 12.52 6.59 13.02
CA THR A 178 13.01 6.40 14.39
C THR A 178 14.01 7.48 14.79
N ALA A 179 14.96 7.81 13.91
CA ALA A 179 15.92 8.87 14.13
C ALA A 179 15.24 10.25 14.23
N MET A 180 14.24 10.52 13.39
CA MET A 180 13.50 11.78 13.39
C MET A 180 12.68 11.98 14.68
N LEU A 181 12.02 10.92 15.17
CA LEU A 181 11.22 10.97 16.39
C LEU A 181 12.08 10.96 17.67
N GLY A 182 13.22 10.29 17.61
CA GLY A 182 14.15 10.11 18.71
C GLY A 182 13.78 8.92 19.61
N TRP A 183 14.78 8.07 19.89
CA TRP A 183 14.59 6.85 20.68
C TRP A 183 14.07 7.12 22.10
N GLU A 184 14.57 8.15 22.78
CA GLU A 184 14.13 8.53 24.12
C GLU A 184 12.62 8.82 24.18
N LYS A 185 12.08 9.48 23.15
CA LYS A 185 10.66 9.77 23.02
C LYS A 185 9.84 8.50 22.80
N LEU A 186 10.34 7.59 21.96
CA LEU A 186 9.69 6.31 21.70
C LEU A 186 9.68 5.40 22.94
N GLU A 187 10.76 5.36 23.71
CA GLU A 187 10.77 4.66 24.99
C GLU A 187 9.80 5.29 26.00
N ALA A 188 9.74 6.61 26.08
CA ALA A 188 8.80 7.30 26.94
C ALA A 188 7.34 7.00 26.55
N LEU A 189 7.04 6.92 25.25
CA LEU A 189 5.73 6.50 24.75
C LEU A 189 5.29 5.15 25.35
N GLY A 190 6.15 4.14 25.34
CA GLY A 190 5.84 2.82 25.90
C GLY A 190 5.72 2.78 27.42
N ARG A 191 6.28 3.78 28.13
CA ARG A 191 6.13 3.92 29.59
C ARG A 191 4.87 4.68 29.98
N GLU A 192 4.47 5.67 29.19
CA GLU A 192 3.39 6.60 29.55
C GLU A 192 2.03 6.20 28.98
N LEU A 193 2.01 5.52 27.85
CA LEU A 193 0.77 5.04 27.23
C LEU A 193 0.68 3.51 27.24
N PRO A 194 -0.54 2.93 27.23
CA PRO A 194 -0.75 1.49 27.24
C PRO A 194 -0.49 0.88 25.84
N VAL A 195 0.71 1.04 25.33
CA VAL A 195 1.17 0.53 24.04
C VAL A 195 2.48 -0.23 24.21
N THR A 196 2.76 -1.16 23.30
CA THR A 196 4.05 -1.83 23.26
C THR A 196 4.96 -1.10 22.27
N VAL A 197 6.15 -0.77 22.71
CA VAL A 197 7.22 -0.22 21.85
C VAL A 197 8.39 -1.21 21.88
N GLU A 198 8.75 -1.73 20.73
CA GLU A 198 9.81 -2.73 20.58
C GLU A 198 10.85 -2.23 19.57
N ARG A 199 12.12 -2.30 19.94
CA ARG A 199 13.22 -2.01 19.02
C ARG A 199 13.39 -3.15 18.03
N LEU A 200 13.41 -2.81 16.75
CA LEU A 200 13.66 -3.74 15.66
C LEU A 200 15.13 -3.71 15.22
N PRO A 201 15.58 -4.70 14.42
CA PRO A 201 16.88 -4.61 13.76
C PRO A 201 17.03 -3.29 12.97
N ASP A 202 18.28 -2.89 12.73
CA ASP A 202 18.64 -1.68 11.97
C ASP A 202 18.06 -0.37 12.54
N ASP A 203 17.89 -0.30 13.89
CA ASP A 203 17.35 0.83 14.62
C ASP A 203 15.91 1.23 14.25
N GLY A 204 15.15 0.32 13.68
CA GLY A 204 13.72 0.49 13.50
C GLY A 204 12.91 0.29 14.79
N VAL A 205 11.65 0.61 14.76
CA VAL A 205 10.73 0.48 15.90
C VAL A 205 9.38 -0.10 15.47
N LEU A 206 8.87 -1.01 16.28
CA LEU A 206 7.48 -1.47 16.22
C LEU A 206 6.69 -0.85 17.37
N ILE A 207 5.57 -0.20 17.05
CA ILE A 207 4.59 0.30 18.00
C ILE A 207 3.32 -0.53 17.82
N VAL A 208 2.83 -1.18 18.88
CA VAL A 208 1.56 -1.94 18.87
C VAL A 208 0.61 -1.34 19.89
N LEU A 209 -0.60 -1.01 19.46
CA LEU A 209 -1.62 -0.42 20.32
C LEU A 209 -2.16 -1.38 21.39
N GLY A 210 -1.95 -2.68 21.23
CA GLY A 210 -2.46 -3.72 22.11
C GLY A 210 -3.89 -4.15 21.78
N GLY A 211 -4.43 -5.10 22.54
CA GLY A 211 -5.74 -5.69 22.22
C GLY A 211 -5.74 -6.54 20.96
N ASN A 212 -6.93 -6.81 20.42
CA ASN A 212 -7.06 -7.54 19.16
C ASN A 212 -7.03 -6.56 17.97
N VAL A 213 -6.36 -6.93 16.88
CA VAL A 213 -6.29 -6.10 15.67
C VAL A 213 -7.68 -5.84 15.06
N LEU A 214 -8.62 -6.76 15.22
CA LEU A 214 -10.00 -6.60 14.76
C LEU A 214 -10.81 -5.56 15.57
N ASP A 215 -10.30 -5.15 16.74
CA ASP A 215 -10.92 -4.08 17.56
C ASP A 215 -10.41 -2.69 17.20
N SER A 216 -9.51 -2.58 16.23
CA SER A 216 -8.82 -1.32 15.88
C SER A 216 -9.76 -0.18 15.48
N GLY A 217 -10.92 -0.49 14.92
CA GLY A 217 -12.00 0.46 14.60
C GLY A 217 -12.86 0.90 15.79
N THR A 218 -12.67 0.33 16.98
CA THR A 218 -13.45 0.72 18.17
C THR A 218 -13.08 2.11 18.66
N PRO A 219 -14.03 2.85 19.27
CA PRO A 219 -13.74 4.18 19.82
C PRO A 219 -12.56 4.21 20.79
N GLU A 220 -12.38 3.15 21.59
CA GLU A 220 -11.25 3.02 22.52
C GLU A 220 -9.90 2.95 21.77
N MET A 221 -9.82 2.11 20.74
CA MET A 221 -8.59 1.94 19.97
C MET A 221 -8.26 3.19 19.14
N LEU A 222 -9.29 3.84 18.58
CA LEU A 222 -9.12 5.10 17.86
C LEU A 222 -8.62 6.21 18.79
N ALA A 223 -9.18 6.32 20.01
CA ALA A 223 -8.69 7.28 21.02
C ALA A 223 -7.24 6.98 21.44
N ARG A 224 -6.88 5.70 21.55
CA ARG A 224 -5.49 5.29 21.86
C ARG A 224 -4.53 5.66 20.73
N ALA A 225 -4.91 5.45 19.48
CA ALA A 225 -4.13 5.86 18.32
C ALA A 225 -3.92 7.39 18.32
N GLU A 226 -4.99 8.16 18.59
CA GLU A 226 -4.90 9.62 18.69
C GLU A 226 -3.99 10.08 19.83
N ALA A 227 -4.03 9.43 20.99
CA ALA A 227 -3.14 9.73 22.11
C ALA A 227 -1.67 9.48 21.74
N VAL A 228 -1.36 8.42 20.98
CA VAL A 228 -0.02 8.15 20.47
C VAL A 228 0.43 9.24 19.49
N GLU A 229 -0.44 9.66 18.57
CA GLU A 229 -0.14 10.73 17.63
C GLU A 229 0.14 12.06 18.34
N GLN A 230 -0.67 12.42 19.34
CA GLN A 230 -0.46 13.61 20.17
C GLN A 230 0.87 13.55 20.94
N PHE A 231 1.18 12.39 21.52
CA PHE A 231 2.44 12.16 22.22
C PHE A 231 3.65 12.30 21.31
N LEU A 232 3.59 11.69 20.11
CA LEU A 232 4.64 11.77 19.11
C LEU A 232 4.77 13.17 18.49
N GLY A 233 3.71 13.94 18.48
CA GLY A 233 3.60 15.27 17.88
C GLY A 233 2.82 15.27 16.58
N GLU A 234 1.72 16.02 16.57
CA GLU A 234 0.81 16.10 15.41
C GLU A 234 1.49 16.59 14.13
N GLU A 235 2.61 17.31 14.26
CA GLU A 235 3.39 17.81 13.13
C GLU A 235 4.06 16.74 12.30
N TYR A 236 4.13 15.49 12.76
CA TYR A 236 4.71 14.38 12.01
C TYR A 236 3.68 13.65 11.13
N PHE A 237 2.41 13.97 11.29
CA PHE A 237 1.33 13.27 10.61
C PHE A 237 0.71 14.10 9.48
N SER A 238 0.51 13.44 8.33
CA SER A 238 -0.21 14.00 7.18
C SER A 238 -1.68 13.67 7.31
N LYS A 239 -2.40 14.27 8.29
CA LYS A 239 -3.84 13.99 8.43
C LYS A 239 -4.60 14.54 7.23
N THR A 240 -5.21 13.63 6.48
CA THR A 240 -6.42 13.94 5.74
C THR A 240 -7.60 13.84 6.71
N SER A 241 -8.56 14.75 6.62
CA SER A 241 -9.85 14.48 7.24
C SER A 241 -10.35 13.12 6.73
N PRO A 242 -10.86 12.23 7.60
CA PRO A 242 -11.36 10.94 7.15
C PRO A 242 -12.31 11.17 5.98
N PRO A 243 -12.26 10.34 4.94
CA PRO A 243 -13.15 10.46 3.80
C PRO A 243 -14.58 10.44 4.33
N LYS A 244 -15.35 11.44 3.99
CA LYS A 244 -16.79 11.45 4.35
C LYS A 244 -17.43 10.22 3.71
N PRO A 245 -18.31 9.51 4.42
CA PRO A 245 -19.04 8.40 3.82
C PRO A 245 -19.62 8.84 2.49
N LEU A 246 -19.39 8.05 1.45
CA LEU A 246 -19.93 8.35 0.13
C LEU A 246 -21.46 8.32 0.19
N PRO A 247 -22.15 9.36 -0.24
CA PRO A 247 -23.62 9.38 -0.26
C PRO A 247 -24.19 8.57 -1.45
N PHE A 248 -23.35 7.81 -2.12
CA PHE A 248 -23.68 7.00 -3.30
C PHE A 248 -22.83 5.73 -3.33
N SER A 249 -23.27 4.71 -4.05
CA SER A 249 -22.48 3.51 -4.28
C SER A 249 -21.44 3.76 -5.39
N MET A 250 -20.27 3.10 -5.30
CA MET A 250 -19.29 3.13 -6.40
C MET A 250 -19.87 2.56 -7.69
N THR A 251 -20.77 1.60 -7.59
CA THR A 251 -21.51 1.03 -8.76
C THR A 251 -22.33 2.11 -9.47
N ASP A 252 -23.00 2.99 -8.73
CA ASP A 252 -23.75 4.10 -9.32
C ASP A 252 -22.84 5.18 -9.88
N ALA A 253 -21.71 5.43 -9.25
CA ALA A 253 -20.69 6.34 -9.76
C ALA A 253 -20.13 5.83 -11.11
N LEU A 254 -19.71 4.58 -11.19
CA LEU A 254 -19.20 3.94 -12.42
C LEU A 254 -20.28 3.82 -13.52
N ALA A 255 -21.54 3.72 -13.13
CA ALA A 255 -22.66 3.71 -14.07
C ALA A 255 -23.06 5.11 -14.58
N GLY A 256 -22.31 6.17 -14.19
CA GLY A 256 -22.60 7.56 -14.59
C GLY A 256 -23.89 8.14 -14.01
N LYS A 257 -24.43 7.54 -12.93
CA LYS A 257 -25.67 7.98 -12.28
C LYS A 257 -25.45 9.08 -11.25
N VAL A 258 -24.19 9.32 -10.86
CA VAL A 258 -23.81 10.34 -9.87
C VAL A 258 -23.30 11.57 -10.63
N PRO A 259 -23.84 12.76 -10.36
CA PRO A 259 -23.41 14.00 -11.02
C PRO A 259 -21.89 14.27 -10.79
N PRO A 260 -21.17 14.79 -11.81
CA PRO A 260 -19.72 15.02 -11.71
C PRO A 260 -19.32 15.92 -10.53
N GLU A 261 -20.12 16.93 -10.19
CA GLU A 261 -19.88 17.82 -9.05
C GLU A 261 -19.98 17.09 -7.70
N VAL A 262 -20.82 16.06 -7.62
CA VAL A 262 -20.93 15.21 -6.42
C VAL A 262 -19.72 14.29 -6.36
N LEU A 263 -19.30 13.70 -7.48
CA LEU A 263 -18.10 12.88 -7.55
C LEU A 263 -16.86 13.69 -7.11
N ARG A 264 -16.64 14.87 -7.67
CA ARG A 264 -15.53 15.76 -7.28
C ARG A 264 -15.51 16.03 -5.79
N LYS A 265 -16.66 16.36 -5.19
CA LYS A 265 -16.76 16.68 -3.77
C LYS A 265 -16.34 15.54 -2.85
N TYR A 266 -16.56 14.30 -3.24
CA TYR A 266 -16.38 13.13 -2.37
C TYR A 266 -15.20 12.24 -2.78
N LEU A 267 -14.84 12.19 -4.06
CA LEU A 267 -13.72 11.38 -4.55
C LEU A 267 -12.39 12.15 -4.58
N MET A 268 -12.44 13.50 -4.50
CA MET A 268 -11.24 14.30 -4.32
C MET A 268 -11.08 14.64 -2.83
N PRO A 269 -10.28 13.88 -2.08
CA PRO A 269 -10.01 14.25 -0.71
C PRO A 269 -9.30 15.59 -0.65
N PRO A 270 -9.55 16.42 0.37
CA PRO A 270 -8.79 17.64 0.59
C PRO A 270 -7.29 17.29 0.63
N LYS A 271 -6.46 18.14 0.01
CA LYS A 271 -5.00 17.94 0.04
C LYS A 271 -4.54 17.67 1.47
N PRO A 272 -3.82 16.58 1.72
CA PRO A 272 -3.36 16.25 3.05
C PRO A 272 -2.49 17.38 3.60
N ARG A 273 -2.56 17.60 4.92
CA ARG A 273 -1.64 18.52 5.61
C ARG A 273 -0.22 18.04 5.39
N GLN A 274 0.69 18.99 5.10
CA GLN A 274 2.11 18.69 5.06
C GLN A 274 2.60 18.44 6.48
N GLY A 275 3.01 17.20 6.77
CA GLY A 275 3.69 16.81 7.98
C GLY A 275 5.21 16.94 7.85
N LYS A 276 5.93 16.76 8.95
CA LYS A 276 7.38 16.59 8.94
C LYS A 276 7.71 15.19 8.43
N VAL A 277 8.62 15.11 7.49
CA VAL A 277 9.15 13.86 6.95
C VAL A 277 10.63 13.77 7.24
N PRO A 278 11.18 12.56 7.40
CA PRO A 278 12.62 12.36 7.45
C PRO A 278 13.27 12.90 6.17
N GLU A 279 14.56 13.22 6.24
CA GLU A 279 15.35 13.50 5.03
C GLU A 279 15.54 12.22 4.21
N PHE A 280 14.45 11.71 3.67
CA PHE A 280 14.56 10.71 2.63
C PHE A 280 15.08 11.39 1.38
N ARG A 281 16.01 10.74 0.72
CA ARG A 281 16.50 11.20 -0.59
C ARG A 281 15.51 10.82 -1.70
N PHE A 282 14.21 11.07 -1.48
CA PHE A 282 13.16 10.72 -2.43
C PHE A 282 13.38 11.31 -3.81
N ARG A 283 13.86 12.57 -3.87
CA ARG A 283 14.15 13.22 -5.14
C ARG A 283 15.27 12.48 -5.88
N GLU A 284 16.34 12.10 -5.19
CA GLU A 284 17.44 11.34 -5.78
C GLU A 284 16.99 9.93 -6.21
N LEU A 285 16.15 9.27 -5.40
CA LEU A 285 15.60 7.95 -5.72
C LEU A 285 14.67 8.02 -6.94
N ARG A 286 13.79 9.01 -7.00
CA ARG A 286 12.92 9.24 -8.16
C ARG A 286 13.74 9.49 -9.41
N GLN A 287 14.69 10.41 -9.33
CA GLN A 287 15.55 10.73 -10.46
C GLN A 287 16.32 9.49 -10.94
N LYS A 288 16.90 8.72 -10.02
CA LYS A 288 17.63 7.50 -10.36
C LYS A 288 16.71 6.47 -11.03
N ARG A 289 15.51 6.23 -10.49
CA ARG A 289 14.53 5.32 -11.08
C ARG A 289 14.06 5.79 -12.44
N GLN A 290 13.79 7.08 -12.59
CA GLN A 290 13.42 7.69 -13.86
C GLN A 290 14.51 7.47 -14.91
N GLU A 291 15.77 7.77 -14.58
CA GLU A 291 16.92 7.55 -15.50
C GLU A 291 17.12 6.07 -15.84
N GLU A 292 16.90 5.15 -14.89
CA GLU A 292 16.96 3.71 -15.14
C GLU A 292 15.82 3.26 -16.05
N TRP A 293 14.62 3.80 -15.86
CA TRP A 293 13.46 3.50 -16.67
C TRP A 293 13.61 3.99 -18.10
N GLU A 294 14.05 5.23 -18.32
CA GLU A 294 14.34 5.79 -19.63
C GLU A 294 15.43 4.98 -20.36
N ARG A 295 16.52 4.64 -19.67
CA ARG A 295 17.60 3.80 -20.24
C ARG A 295 17.13 2.39 -20.64
N SER A 296 16.12 1.86 -19.97
CA SER A 296 15.56 0.54 -20.26
C SER A 296 14.49 0.55 -21.36
N GLY A 297 14.30 1.67 -22.06
CA GLY A 297 13.29 1.82 -23.11
C GLY A 297 11.88 1.93 -22.56
N GLY A 298 11.73 2.56 -21.38
CA GLY A 298 10.43 2.91 -20.81
C GLY A 298 9.69 3.87 -21.74
N ILE A 299 8.38 3.77 -21.78
CA ILE A 299 7.52 4.68 -22.54
C ILE A 299 7.21 5.92 -21.71
N THR A 300 7.12 7.05 -22.37
CA THR A 300 6.65 8.30 -21.75
C THR A 300 5.16 8.18 -21.39
N VAL A 301 4.65 9.11 -20.56
CA VAL A 301 3.22 9.18 -20.27
C VAL A 301 2.41 9.35 -21.54
N GLU A 302 2.92 10.14 -22.49
CA GLU A 302 2.32 10.39 -23.79
C GLU A 302 2.22 9.10 -24.62
N GLU A 303 3.32 8.33 -24.69
CA GLU A 303 3.33 7.04 -25.38
C GLU A 303 2.42 6.00 -24.70
N LEU A 304 2.32 6.03 -23.35
CA LEU A 304 1.39 5.18 -22.60
C LEU A 304 -0.07 5.54 -22.92
N ILE A 305 -0.37 6.83 -22.96
CA ILE A 305 -1.69 7.36 -23.33
C ILE A 305 -2.09 6.87 -24.72
N GLU A 306 -1.17 6.93 -25.67
CA GLU A 306 -1.38 6.48 -27.05
C GLU A 306 -1.59 4.96 -27.14
N GLU A 307 -0.83 4.18 -26.38
CA GLU A 307 -0.90 2.71 -26.41
C GLU A 307 -2.13 2.13 -25.69
N VAL A 308 -2.58 2.77 -24.61
CA VAL A 308 -3.75 2.32 -23.84
C VAL A 308 -5.07 2.89 -24.41
N GLY A 309 -4.97 3.73 -25.44
CA GLY A 309 -6.15 4.35 -26.06
C GLY A 309 -6.80 5.43 -25.18
N LEU A 310 -6.00 6.10 -24.34
CA LEU A 310 -6.46 7.26 -23.58
C LEU A 310 -6.51 8.47 -24.53
N GLU A 311 -7.67 9.05 -24.75
CA GLU A 311 -7.80 10.35 -25.43
C GLU A 311 -7.82 11.48 -24.39
N ILE A 312 -6.81 12.35 -24.44
CA ILE A 312 -6.82 13.60 -23.67
C ILE A 312 -7.71 14.61 -24.43
N LYS A 313 -8.88 14.92 -23.93
CA LYS A 313 -9.77 15.93 -24.50
C LYS A 313 -9.61 17.26 -23.80
N GLY A 314 -8.70 18.09 -24.31
CA GLY A 314 -8.62 19.51 -23.95
C GLY A 314 -8.20 19.76 -22.48
N PRO A 315 -8.10 21.03 -22.06
CA PRO A 315 -7.70 21.37 -20.70
C PRO A 315 -8.75 20.86 -19.70
N GLY A 316 -8.43 19.76 -19.00
CA GLY A 316 -9.16 19.27 -17.84
C GLY A 316 -9.86 17.91 -17.97
N GLY A 317 -9.68 17.13 -19.02
CA GLY A 317 -10.33 15.81 -19.10
C GLY A 317 -9.45 14.70 -19.70
N VAL A 318 -9.35 13.59 -19.00
CA VAL A 318 -8.76 12.35 -19.52
C VAL A 318 -9.88 11.32 -19.68
N ILE A 319 -9.97 10.72 -20.86
CA ILE A 319 -10.90 9.60 -21.10
C ILE A 319 -10.09 8.31 -21.04
N MET A 320 -10.49 7.42 -20.17
CA MET A 320 -10.00 6.05 -20.16
C MET A 320 -10.94 5.22 -21.03
N VAL A 321 -10.41 4.58 -22.06
CA VAL A 321 -11.15 3.65 -22.90
C VAL A 321 -10.77 2.23 -22.49
N ASP A 322 -11.74 1.46 -22.03
CA ASP A 322 -11.56 0.03 -21.78
C ASP A 322 -11.31 -0.67 -23.13
N ALA A 323 -10.10 -1.13 -23.34
CA ALA A 323 -9.66 -1.78 -24.58
C ALA A 323 -10.44 -3.08 -24.91
N ALA A 324 -11.05 -3.71 -23.92
CA ALA A 324 -11.83 -4.94 -24.11
C ALA A 324 -13.30 -4.67 -24.52
N THR A 325 -13.86 -3.54 -24.07
CA THR A 325 -15.29 -3.23 -24.27
C THR A 325 -15.52 -1.98 -25.12
N GLY A 326 -14.51 -1.18 -25.41
CA GLY A 326 -14.62 0.09 -26.12
C GLY A 326 -15.39 1.17 -25.34
N LYS A 327 -15.67 0.96 -24.06
CA LYS A 327 -16.33 1.96 -23.22
C LYS A 327 -15.39 3.05 -22.78
N ALA A 328 -15.79 4.28 -23.01
CA ALA A 328 -15.07 5.47 -22.57
C ALA A 328 -15.54 5.92 -21.19
N TYR A 329 -14.58 6.25 -20.32
CA TYR A 329 -14.80 6.79 -18.98
C TYR A 329 -14.11 8.14 -18.88
N ASP A 330 -14.86 9.20 -18.62
CA ASP A 330 -14.29 10.53 -18.37
C ASP A 330 -13.69 10.57 -16.96
N LEU A 331 -12.38 10.73 -16.87
CA LEU A 331 -11.67 10.96 -15.61
C LEU A 331 -11.39 12.46 -15.47
N PRO A 332 -11.62 13.06 -14.29
CA PRO A 332 -11.27 14.46 -14.07
C PRO A 332 -9.76 14.67 -14.27
N GLY A 333 -9.36 15.64 -15.11
CA GLY A 333 -7.96 15.93 -15.43
C GLY A 333 -7.08 16.26 -14.24
N GLU A 334 -7.67 16.76 -13.17
CA GLU A 334 -6.99 17.04 -11.90
C GLU A 334 -6.42 15.81 -11.18
N MET A 335 -6.83 14.59 -11.58
CA MET A 335 -6.21 13.36 -11.06
C MET A 335 -4.78 13.13 -11.57
N PHE A 336 -4.37 13.83 -12.62
CA PHE A 336 -3.07 13.66 -13.27
C PHE A 336 -2.09 14.82 -13.04
N GLY A 337 -2.43 15.77 -12.16
CA GLY A 337 -1.46 16.72 -11.61
C GLY A 337 -0.95 17.77 -12.61
N GLU A 338 -1.77 18.27 -13.54
CA GLU A 338 -1.42 19.50 -14.22
C GLU A 338 -1.36 20.64 -13.22
N GLY A 339 -0.14 21.10 -12.96
CA GLY A 339 0.16 22.17 -12.05
C GLY A 339 -0.47 23.47 -12.50
N ASP A 340 -0.98 24.18 -11.52
CA ASP A 340 -1.34 25.59 -11.57
C ASP A 340 -0.10 26.39 -12.05
N GLU A 341 0.02 26.61 -13.35
CA GLU A 341 0.88 27.66 -13.87
C GLU A 341 0.21 28.98 -13.50
N GLY A 342 0.57 29.48 -12.32
CA GLY A 342 0.17 30.77 -11.84
C GLY A 342 0.51 31.84 -12.87
N GLU A 343 -0.51 32.46 -13.44
CA GLU A 343 -0.39 33.75 -14.13
C GLU A 343 0.10 34.78 -13.09
N GLU A 344 1.39 35.13 -13.16
CA GLU A 344 1.89 36.35 -12.58
C GLU A 344 1.44 37.54 -13.50
N GLU A 345 0.53 38.35 -12.99
CA GLU A 345 0.41 39.76 -13.38
C GLU A 345 1.06 40.67 -12.33
#